data_172a5003290d054cb6989d2d7673b8ee
#
_entry.id   172a5003290d054cb6989d2d7673b8ee
#
_cell.length_a   1.000
_cell.length_b   1.000
_cell.length_c   1.000
_cell.angle_alpha   90.00
_cell.angle_beta   90.00
_cell.angle_gamma   90.00
#
_symmetry.space_group_name_H-M   'P 1'
#
loop_
_entity.id
_entity.type
_entity.pdbx_description
1 polymer ?
#
loop_
_entity_poly.entity_id
_entity_poly.type
_entity_poly.pdbx_seq_one_letter_code
_entity_poly.pdbx_strand_id
1 'polypeptide(L)'
;MKRLKFIFAFVILLITLTGCLDLEEYDANSAIVAPEVKDLMLEGTWKVKESKYTSNVETTYLDIKNLYISNDIFEFGNRFSVNPQYESKLVSRDSYFKNQTKIDPKDITTEEFIQVVVVSDSEGFYQELVKIDKNTIFLESNQTNYFLVKTSDIVSEDILSKYADGDISTKEAYNGIVGGALTLKLQKEEDGHTATEYKTYYLYYDNSGGNVKTKSAYEMDDIFLVRKNTFNTVTYTEDWNKEKYSGRLDVTEIGDGDEGVYLYEIYKSTVPFELTYMSSNYYSIMLTDPSNKNKIDYRIRTINSSNEDPPLDIEDIAGPEGVKFIKELLGKEKEKAKIKTSIKVITDYFNLGLVRKNGAWQFKTSLITGENEDITYRDIDLNLPVQNNLITESALDKKWEDLKKENPNLIDIIYSPEKNFYVILTESHLIFYNITSEEPIMQVELPKEYNKKLIKADWPVGNNADLWKGYFIKATGTKLSKFQ
;
A
#
# COMPACT_ATOMS: atom_id res chain seq x y z
N MET A 1 -12.49 49.32 51.09
CA MET A 1 -11.27 48.48 51.11
C MET A 1 -11.53 46.97 51.07
N LYS A 2 -12.58 46.37 51.67
CA LYS A 2 -12.82 44.93 51.57
C LYS A 2 -13.21 44.43 50.18
N ARG A 3 -13.97 45.20 49.41
CA ARG A 3 -14.37 44.79 48.01
C ARG A 3 -13.21 44.79 47.01
N LEU A 4 -12.24 45.66 47.20
CA LEU A 4 -11.06 45.73 46.32
C LEU A 4 -10.14 44.51 46.51
N LYS A 5 -10.03 44.00 47.73
CA LYS A 5 -9.26 42.77 48.03
C LYS A 5 -9.90 41.52 47.42
N PHE A 6 -11.22 41.47 47.33
CA PHE A 6 -11.93 40.33 46.72
C PHE A 6 -11.76 40.30 45.19
N ILE A 7 -11.76 41.46 44.55
CA ILE A 7 -11.53 41.60 43.10
C ILE A 7 -10.09 41.21 42.76
N PHE A 8 -9.12 41.60 43.59
CA PHE A 8 -7.71 41.24 43.39
C PHE A 8 -7.44 39.74 43.58
N ALA A 9 -8.10 39.13 44.55
CA ALA A 9 -8.01 37.67 44.77
C ALA A 9 -8.68 36.87 43.63
N PHE A 10 -9.80 37.38 43.07
CA PHE A 10 -10.47 36.76 41.93
C PHE A 10 -9.69 36.87 40.62
N VAL A 11 -9.00 38.01 40.40
CA VAL A 11 -8.11 38.20 39.24
C VAL A 11 -6.86 37.29 39.35
N ILE A 12 -6.29 37.11 40.54
CA ILE A 12 -5.17 36.17 40.75
C ILE A 12 -5.61 34.73 40.52
N LEU A 13 -6.82 34.37 40.98
CA LEU A 13 -7.38 33.00 40.75
C LEU A 13 -7.65 32.74 39.26
N LEU A 14 -8.09 33.76 38.52
CA LEU A 14 -8.28 33.66 37.05
C LEU A 14 -6.94 33.50 36.27
N ILE A 15 -5.88 34.14 36.75
CA ILE A 15 -4.54 34.04 36.13
C ILE A 15 -3.90 32.67 36.43
N THR A 16 -4.21 32.05 37.57
CA THR A 16 -3.70 30.70 37.86
C THR A 16 -4.48 29.58 37.17
N LEU A 17 -5.68 29.88 36.61
CA LEU A 17 -6.46 28.94 35.81
C LEU A 17 -6.15 29.00 34.29
N THR A 18 -5.36 30.00 33.85
CA THR A 18 -4.79 30.06 32.51
C THR A 18 -3.38 29.54 32.47
N GLY A 19 -3.00 28.63 33.36
CA GLY A 19 -1.85 27.77 33.15
C GLY A 19 -2.15 26.97 31.89
N CYS A 20 -1.60 27.43 30.77
CA CYS A 20 -1.46 26.60 29.60
C CYS A 20 -0.84 25.29 30.04
N LEU A 21 -1.63 24.25 30.07
CA LEU A 21 -1.10 22.95 29.74
C LEU A 21 -0.65 23.09 28.29
N ASP A 22 0.61 23.40 28.08
CA ASP A 22 1.31 22.98 26.90
C ASP A 22 1.29 21.43 26.99
N LEU A 23 0.17 20.87 26.57
CA LEU A 23 0.18 19.59 25.93
C LEU A 23 1.05 19.85 24.69
N GLU A 24 2.35 19.53 24.79
CA GLU A 24 3.12 19.26 23.61
C GLU A 24 2.29 18.22 22.86
N GLU A 25 1.56 18.70 21.86
CA GLU A 25 0.90 17.91 20.85
C GLU A 25 2.06 17.11 20.24
N TYR A 26 2.16 15.85 20.62
CA TYR A 26 3.16 14.94 20.07
C TYR A 26 2.73 14.69 18.63
N ASP A 27 3.13 15.62 17.76
CA ASP A 27 2.98 15.50 16.33
C ASP A 27 3.84 14.33 15.87
N ALA A 28 3.22 13.19 15.64
CA ALA A 28 3.89 12.00 15.11
C ALA A 28 4.59 12.29 13.76
N ASN A 29 4.16 13.33 13.04
CA ASN A 29 4.78 13.82 11.81
C ASN A 29 6.05 14.63 12.10
N SER A 30 6.21 15.25 13.27
CA SER A 30 7.46 15.93 13.66
C SER A 30 8.62 14.95 13.92
N ALA A 31 8.33 13.66 14.05
CA ALA A 31 9.33 12.60 14.19
C ALA A 31 9.92 12.13 12.84
N ILE A 32 9.41 12.62 11.71
CA ILE A 32 9.90 12.27 10.36
C ILE A 32 10.46 13.54 9.73
N VAL A 33 11.77 13.73 9.83
CA VAL A 33 12.46 14.79 9.11
C VAL A 33 13.07 14.18 7.86
N ALA A 34 12.62 14.61 6.68
CA ALA A 34 13.27 14.25 5.43
C ALA A 34 14.64 14.95 5.37
N PRO A 35 15.77 14.23 5.40
CA PRO A 35 17.07 14.87 5.19
C PRO A 35 17.17 15.33 3.74
N GLU A 36 17.67 16.54 3.50
CA GLU A 36 18.11 16.97 2.16
C GLU A 36 19.32 16.13 1.78
N VAL A 37 19.11 15.08 1.00
CA VAL A 37 20.19 14.22 0.51
C VAL A 37 20.42 14.52 -0.97
N LYS A 38 21.59 15.10 -1.27
CA LYS A 38 22.05 15.35 -2.65
C LYS A 38 22.85 14.19 -3.23
N ASP A 39 23.37 13.30 -2.40
CA ASP A 39 24.22 12.18 -2.80
C ASP A 39 23.69 10.89 -2.17
N LEU A 40 23.85 9.75 -2.87
CA LEU A 40 23.50 8.43 -2.38
C LEU A 40 24.40 8.05 -1.19
N MET A 41 23.90 8.27 0.04
CA MET A 41 24.70 8.17 1.28
C MET A 41 25.26 6.77 1.57
N LEU A 42 24.69 5.74 0.95
CA LEU A 42 25.06 4.34 1.14
C LEU A 42 25.77 3.74 -0.06
N GLU A 43 26.12 4.55 -1.07
CA GLU A 43 26.82 4.05 -2.26
C GLU A 43 28.08 3.27 -1.89
N GLY A 44 28.30 2.16 -2.61
CA GLY A 44 29.50 1.34 -2.47
C GLY A 44 29.23 -0.15 -2.34
N THR A 45 30.30 -0.85 -1.95
CA THR A 45 30.30 -2.29 -1.71
C THR A 45 30.33 -2.55 -0.20
N TRP A 46 29.42 -3.40 0.25
CA TRP A 46 29.27 -3.77 1.65
C TRP A 46 29.42 -5.28 1.79
N LYS A 47 30.04 -5.73 2.87
CA LYS A 47 30.27 -7.14 3.16
C LYS A 47 29.50 -7.56 4.41
N VAL A 48 28.84 -8.70 4.36
CA VAL A 48 28.20 -9.30 5.54
C VAL A 48 29.25 -9.64 6.57
N LYS A 49 29.13 -9.03 7.74
CA LYS A 49 29.97 -9.27 8.93
C LYS A 49 29.35 -10.33 9.85
N GLU A 50 28.05 -10.24 10.01
CA GLU A 50 27.28 -11.11 10.91
C GLU A 50 25.86 -11.29 10.35
N SER A 51 25.31 -12.48 10.52
CA SER A 51 23.90 -12.77 10.22
C SER A 51 23.27 -13.51 11.39
N LYS A 52 22.03 -13.14 11.76
CA LYS A 52 21.26 -13.76 12.84
C LYS A 52 19.86 -14.07 12.35
N TYR A 53 19.41 -15.29 12.54
CA TYR A 53 18.04 -15.68 12.23
C TYR A 53 17.05 -15.09 13.20
N THR A 54 15.90 -14.68 12.66
CA THR A 54 14.76 -14.21 13.46
C THR A 54 13.80 -15.36 13.82
N SER A 55 13.90 -16.52 13.14
CA SER A 55 13.07 -17.70 13.39
C SER A 55 13.89 -18.92 13.81
N ASN A 56 13.25 -19.86 14.52
CA ASN A 56 13.87 -21.13 14.92
C ASN A 56 13.82 -22.21 13.81
N VAL A 57 13.45 -21.84 12.59
CA VAL A 57 13.35 -22.76 11.45
C VAL A 57 14.65 -22.67 10.65
N GLU A 58 15.30 -23.82 10.44
CA GLU A 58 16.44 -23.91 9.52
C GLU A 58 15.95 -23.63 8.09
N THR A 59 16.11 -22.41 7.64
CA THR A 59 15.92 -22.05 6.22
C THR A 59 17.20 -22.37 5.44
N THR A 60 17.04 -22.72 4.18
CA THR A 60 18.16 -23.03 3.28
C THR A 60 19.07 -21.80 3.17
N TYR A 61 20.29 -21.91 3.65
CA TYR A 61 21.30 -20.85 3.62
C TYR A 61 21.53 -20.34 2.20
N LEU A 62 21.20 -19.10 1.93
CA LEU A 62 21.86 -18.35 0.88
C LEU A 62 23.14 -17.75 1.52
N ASP A 63 24.31 -18.22 1.10
CA ASP A 63 25.62 -17.68 1.54
C ASP A 63 25.83 -16.28 0.91
N ILE A 64 25.01 -15.32 1.35
CA ILE A 64 25.10 -13.94 0.86
C ILE A 64 26.31 -13.30 1.51
N LYS A 65 27.25 -12.85 0.69
CA LYS A 65 28.52 -12.27 1.16
C LYS A 65 28.57 -10.77 1.03
N ASN A 66 27.98 -10.23 -0.02
CA ASN A 66 28.11 -8.83 -0.39
C ASN A 66 26.74 -8.19 -0.67
N LEU A 67 26.71 -6.87 -0.49
CA LEU A 67 25.66 -5.99 -0.95
C LEU A 67 26.32 -4.89 -1.80
N TYR A 68 25.74 -4.61 -2.93
CA TYR A 68 26.17 -3.57 -3.87
C TYR A 68 25.09 -2.49 -3.97
N ILE A 69 25.47 -1.23 -3.78
CA ILE A 69 24.57 -0.08 -3.83
C ILE A 69 25.18 0.98 -4.75
N SER A 70 24.47 1.33 -5.80
CA SER A 70 24.75 2.48 -6.67
C SER A 70 23.44 3.09 -7.20
N ASN A 71 23.54 4.16 -8.00
CA ASN A 71 22.36 4.70 -8.67
C ASN A 71 21.82 3.74 -9.74
N ASP A 72 22.67 2.87 -10.28
CA ASP A 72 22.32 1.96 -11.37
C ASP A 72 21.81 0.61 -10.86
N ILE A 73 22.26 0.21 -9.65
CA ILE A 73 21.93 -1.11 -9.11
C ILE A 73 21.88 -1.14 -7.59
N PHE A 74 20.95 -1.94 -7.09
CA PHE A 74 20.97 -2.55 -5.76
C PHE A 74 21.02 -4.08 -5.93
N GLU A 75 22.02 -4.77 -5.35
CA GLU A 75 22.11 -6.23 -5.38
C GLU A 75 22.46 -6.78 -4.00
N PHE A 76 21.63 -7.67 -3.47
CA PHE A 76 21.86 -8.43 -2.24
C PHE A 76 21.45 -9.89 -2.42
N GLY A 77 22.44 -10.74 -2.69
CA GLY A 77 22.21 -12.15 -3.01
C GLY A 77 21.49 -12.35 -4.34
N ASN A 78 20.31 -12.95 -4.28
CA ASN A 78 19.44 -13.13 -5.45
C ASN A 78 18.41 -12.00 -5.62
N ARG A 79 18.45 -11.00 -4.74
CA ARG A 79 17.56 -9.83 -4.79
C ARG A 79 18.31 -8.67 -5.41
N PHE A 80 17.78 -8.13 -6.48
CA PHE A 80 18.36 -6.97 -7.12
C PHE A 80 17.28 -6.05 -7.70
N SER A 81 17.64 -4.80 -7.91
CA SER A 81 16.86 -3.79 -8.62
C SER A 81 17.79 -2.97 -9.50
N VAL A 82 17.39 -2.73 -10.73
CA VAL A 82 18.11 -1.88 -11.69
C VAL A 82 17.47 -0.50 -11.69
N ASN A 83 18.29 0.56 -11.68
CA ASN A 83 17.85 1.94 -11.52
C ASN A 83 16.92 2.15 -10.29
N PRO A 84 17.31 1.66 -9.12
CA PRO A 84 16.49 1.76 -7.92
C PRO A 84 16.28 3.21 -7.49
N GLN A 85 15.15 3.45 -6.84
CA GLN A 85 14.88 4.71 -6.16
C GLN A 85 15.26 4.59 -4.69
N TYR A 86 15.85 5.64 -4.14
CA TYR A 86 16.29 5.69 -2.75
C TYR A 86 15.57 6.82 -2.02
N GLU A 87 14.91 6.47 -0.93
CA GLU A 87 14.30 7.43 -0.03
C GLU A 87 14.91 7.28 1.37
N SER A 88 15.25 8.40 2.01
CA SER A 88 15.80 8.39 3.36
C SER A 88 14.85 9.06 4.33
N LYS A 89 14.63 8.43 5.48
CA LYS A 89 13.80 8.94 6.56
C LYS A 89 14.50 8.77 7.90
N LEU A 90 14.28 9.72 8.82
CA LEU A 90 14.70 9.63 10.21
C LEU A 90 13.51 9.21 11.06
N VAL A 91 13.64 8.10 11.80
CA VAL A 91 12.53 7.51 12.56
C VAL A 91 12.98 7.13 13.97
N SER A 92 12.05 7.10 14.92
CA SER A 92 12.36 6.57 16.26
C SER A 92 12.73 5.09 16.16
N ARG A 93 13.88 4.71 16.74
CA ARG A 93 14.39 3.34 16.78
C ARG A 93 13.34 2.37 17.36
N ASP A 94 12.82 2.69 18.54
CA ASP A 94 11.90 1.80 19.24
C ASP A 94 10.57 1.63 18.50
N SER A 95 10.09 2.69 17.84
CA SER A 95 8.90 2.61 16.98
C SER A 95 9.16 1.79 15.73
N TYR A 96 10.34 1.95 15.10
CA TYR A 96 10.69 1.24 13.88
C TYR A 96 10.81 -0.27 14.11
N PHE A 97 11.49 -0.68 15.19
CA PHE A 97 11.75 -2.09 15.48
C PHE A 97 10.64 -2.77 16.30
N LYS A 98 9.64 -2.05 16.78
CA LYS A 98 8.58 -2.58 17.67
C LYS A 98 7.92 -3.86 17.16
N ASN A 99 7.79 -4.00 15.83
CA ASN A 99 7.10 -5.11 15.19
C ASN A 99 7.95 -5.82 14.13
N GLN A 100 9.27 -5.61 14.10
CA GLN A 100 10.07 -6.04 12.94
C GLN A 100 11.11 -7.10 13.25
N THR A 101 11.61 -7.18 14.47
CA THR A 101 12.68 -8.12 14.80
C THR A 101 12.44 -8.78 16.14
N LYS A 102 12.96 -9.99 16.32
CA LYS A 102 13.06 -10.65 17.63
C LYS A 102 14.32 -10.20 18.39
N ILE A 103 15.08 -9.25 17.86
CA ILE A 103 16.29 -8.67 18.48
C ILE A 103 15.88 -7.44 19.26
N ASP A 104 16.44 -7.24 20.45
CA ASP A 104 16.27 -5.98 21.17
C ASP A 104 16.80 -4.84 20.29
N PRO A 105 16.02 -3.80 20.00
CA PRO A 105 16.46 -2.66 19.20
C PRO A 105 17.78 -2.05 19.67
N LYS A 106 18.07 -2.12 20.96
CA LYS A 106 19.32 -1.63 21.59
C LYS A 106 20.54 -2.48 21.22
N ASP A 107 20.34 -3.74 20.84
CA ASP A 107 21.43 -4.60 20.33
C ASP A 107 21.81 -4.24 18.89
N ILE A 108 20.93 -3.52 18.18
CA ILE A 108 21.17 -3.06 16.82
C ILE A 108 21.88 -1.70 16.85
N THR A 109 21.34 -0.76 17.61
CA THR A 109 21.93 0.58 17.77
C THR A 109 21.49 1.23 19.10
N THR A 110 22.34 2.07 19.66
CA THR A 110 22.03 2.85 20.87
C THR A 110 21.37 4.20 20.56
N GLU A 111 21.36 4.61 19.31
CA GLU A 111 20.74 5.88 18.88
C GLU A 111 19.23 5.83 19.06
N GLU A 112 18.64 6.92 19.54
CA GLU A 112 17.19 7.05 19.73
C GLU A 112 16.46 7.22 18.40
N PHE A 113 17.07 7.94 17.47
CA PHE A 113 16.59 8.12 16.09
C PHE A 113 17.55 7.46 15.12
N ILE A 114 17.01 6.73 14.17
CA ILE A 114 17.76 5.98 13.18
C ILE A 114 17.42 6.47 11.78
N GLN A 115 18.43 6.47 10.91
CA GLN A 115 18.23 6.74 9.49
C GLN A 115 17.90 5.44 8.77
N VAL A 116 16.71 5.39 8.16
CA VAL A 116 16.26 4.27 7.32
C VAL A 116 16.30 4.73 5.87
N VAL A 117 16.98 3.94 5.03
CA VAL A 117 16.98 4.13 3.58
C VAL A 117 16.10 3.07 2.95
N VAL A 118 15.08 3.50 2.25
CA VAL A 118 14.18 2.64 1.47
C VAL A 118 14.73 2.55 0.06
N VAL A 119 14.87 1.35 -0.44
CA VAL A 119 15.22 1.04 -1.82
C VAL A 119 14.00 0.43 -2.48
N SER A 120 13.54 1.00 -3.58
CA SER A 120 12.35 0.53 -4.29
C SER A 120 12.49 0.74 -5.79
N ASP A 121 11.64 0.07 -6.56
CA ASP A 121 11.46 0.31 -7.98
C ASP A 121 9.99 0.18 -8.39
N SER A 122 9.70 0.45 -9.67
CA SER A 122 8.36 0.30 -10.24
C SER A 122 7.93 -1.16 -10.45
N GLU A 123 8.84 -2.11 -10.27
CA GLU A 123 8.66 -3.53 -10.56
C GLU A 123 8.41 -4.38 -9.31
N GLY A 124 8.11 -3.73 -8.18
CA GLY A 124 7.76 -4.39 -6.92
C GLY A 124 8.95 -4.74 -6.04
N PHE A 125 10.15 -4.24 -6.35
CA PHE A 125 11.29 -4.35 -5.44
C PHE A 125 11.11 -3.41 -4.26
N TYR A 126 11.41 -3.91 -3.06
CA TYR A 126 11.41 -3.12 -1.84
C TYR A 126 12.44 -3.69 -0.86
N GLN A 127 13.31 -2.83 -0.31
CA GLN A 127 14.25 -3.18 0.74
C GLN A 127 14.48 -1.97 1.65
N GLU A 128 14.46 -2.17 2.95
CA GLU A 128 14.88 -1.16 3.92
C GLU A 128 16.30 -1.47 4.42
N LEU A 129 17.09 -0.42 4.58
CA LEU A 129 18.42 -0.44 5.16
C LEU A 129 18.44 0.51 6.34
N VAL A 130 18.92 0.06 7.50
CA VAL A 130 19.14 0.93 8.66
C VAL A 130 20.60 1.31 8.71
N LYS A 131 20.89 2.60 8.63
CA LYS A 131 22.25 3.12 8.82
C LYS A 131 22.57 3.17 10.31
N ILE A 132 23.49 2.32 10.75
CA ILE A 132 23.97 2.32 12.13
C ILE A 132 25.03 3.40 12.33
N ASP A 133 26.03 3.43 11.45
CA ASP A 133 27.07 4.45 11.43
C ASP A 133 27.58 4.66 9.99
N LYS A 134 28.71 5.35 9.83
CA LYS A 134 29.28 5.63 8.49
C LYS A 134 29.67 4.37 7.73
N ASN A 135 30.06 3.32 8.42
CA ASN A 135 30.63 2.11 7.85
C ASN A 135 29.83 0.84 8.15
N THR A 136 28.69 0.97 8.84
CA THR A 136 27.87 -0.16 9.25
C THR A 136 26.42 0.08 8.92
N ILE A 137 25.81 -0.88 8.27
CA ILE A 137 24.37 -0.93 8.01
C ILE A 137 23.80 -2.24 8.52
N PHE A 138 22.51 -2.18 8.83
CA PHE A 138 21.68 -3.32 9.15
C PHE A 138 20.58 -3.45 8.10
N LEU A 139 20.27 -4.68 7.72
CA LEU A 139 19.08 -4.99 6.93
C LEU A 139 18.51 -6.34 7.36
N GLU A 140 17.21 -6.48 7.20
CA GLU A 140 16.49 -7.74 7.32
C GLU A 140 16.10 -8.23 5.92
N SER A 141 16.39 -9.50 5.65
CA SER A 141 15.96 -10.16 4.42
C SER A 141 15.73 -11.65 4.68
N ASN A 142 14.62 -12.19 4.21
CA ASN A 142 14.25 -13.59 4.36
C ASN A 142 14.38 -14.09 5.82
N GLN A 143 13.78 -13.38 6.76
CA GLN A 143 13.81 -13.68 8.20
C GLN A 143 15.23 -13.76 8.80
N THR A 144 16.18 -13.11 8.16
CA THR A 144 17.57 -13.05 8.63
C THR A 144 18.00 -11.60 8.75
N ASN A 145 18.53 -11.27 9.90
CA ASN A 145 19.12 -9.98 10.20
C ASN A 145 20.58 -9.99 9.78
N TYR A 146 20.99 -9.08 8.93
CA TYR A 146 22.35 -8.93 8.45
C TYR A 146 22.98 -7.63 8.95
N PHE A 147 24.18 -7.73 9.50
CA PHE A 147 25.04 -6.60 9.78
C PHE A 147 26.14 -6.57 8.73
N LEU A 148 26.24 -5.45 8.01
CA LEU A 148 27.20 -5.30 6.93
C LEU A 148 28.16 -4.14 7.23
N VAL A 149 29.40 -4.32 6.78
CA VAL A 149 30.45 -3.29 6.87
C VAL A 149 30.85 -2.85 5.48
N LYS A 150 31.08 -1.54 5.33
CA LYS A 150 31.53 -0.95 4.07
C LYS A 150 32.94 -1.40 3.74
N THR A 151 33.16 -1.87 2.53
CA THR A 151 34.48 -2.32 2.05
C THR A 151 35.00 -1.46 0.90
N SER A 152 34.12 -0.75 0.20
CA SER A 152 34.48 0.18 -0.88
C SER A 152 33.42 1.29 -0.98
N ASP A 153 33.85 2.49 -1.37
CA ASP A 153 32.92 3.61 -1.65
C ASP A 153 32.30 3.52 -3.06
N ILE A 154 32.75 2.59 -3.86
CA ILE A 154 32.22 2.35 -5.21
C ILE A 154 31.86 0.88 -5.40
N VAL A 155 30.95 0.61 -6.33
CA VAL A 155 30.69 -0.71 -6.88
C VAL A 155 31.66 -0.93 -8.05
N SER A 156 32.25 -2.11 -8.15
CA SER A 156 33.23 -2.40 -9.23
C SER A 156 32.55 -2.46 -10.61
N GLU A 157 33.28 -2.08 -11.65
CA GLU A 157 32.80 -2.14 -13.03
C GLU A 157 32.39 -3.56 -13.46
N ASP A 158 33.02 -4.60 -12.92
CA ASP A 158 32.63 -6.00 -13.19
C ASP A 158 31.22 -6.32 -12.69
N ILE A 159 30.78 -5.68 -11.61
CA ILE A 159 29.41 -5.81 -11.11
C ILE A 159 28.47 -4.93 -11.93
N LEU A 160 28.84 -3.65 -12.15
CA LEU A 160 28.03 -2.72 -12.93
C LEU A 160 27.85 -3.20 -14.37
N SER A 161 28.89 -3.77 -15.00
CA SER A 161 28.83 -4.26 -16.37
C SER A 161 27.89 -5.45 -16.57
N LYS A 162 27.60 -6.23 -15.50
CA LYS A 162 26.54 -7.25 -15.56
C LYS A 162 25.18 -6.65 -15.86
N TYR A 163 25.01 -5.37 -15.57
CA TYR A 163 23.75 -4.63 -15.61
C TYR A 163 23.82 -3.43 -16.58
N ALA A 164 25.01 -3.06 -17.09
CA ALA A 164 25.28 -1.83 -17.88
C ALA A 164 25.16 -2.00 -19.40
N ASP A 165 25.18 -3.22 -19.90
CA ASP A 165 24.79 -3.42 -21.30
C ASP A 165 23.30 -3.06 -21.41
N GLY A 166 23.01 -1.92 -22.03
CA GLY A 166 21.71 -1.26 -22.10
C GLY A 166 20.54 -2.09 -22.63
N ASP A 167 20.70 -3.41 -22.69
CA ASP A 167 19.69 -4.44 -22.83
C ASP A 167 19.30 -5.12 -21.50
N ILE A 168 20.06 -4.89 -20.40
CA ILE A 168 19.61 -5.12 -19.03
C ILE A 168 18.83 -3.89 -18.48
N SER A 169 18.39 -3.02 -19.36
CA SER A 169 17.22 -2.22 -19.13
C SER A 169 16.15 -3.13 -18.50
N THR A 170 15.14 -2.58 -17.91
CA THR A 170 13.87 -3.20 -17.54
C THR A 170 13.48 -4.48 -18.28
N LYS A 171 13.97 -4.71 -19.50
CA LYS A 171 13.80 -5.94 -20.30
C LYS A 171 14.54 -7.17 -19.78
N GLU A 172 15.71 -7.06 -19.14
CA GLU A 172 16.46 -8.22 -18.62
C GLU A 172 16.28 -8.41 -17.12
N ALA A 173 16.06 -7.36 -16.33
CA ALA A 173 15.51 -7.50 -14.97
C ALA A 173 14.16 -8.21 -15.03
N TYR A 174 13.43 -7.98 -16.11
CA TYR A 174 12.21 -8.68 -16.49
C TYR A 174 12.46 -10.15 -16.83
N ASN A 175 13.62 -10.54 -17.39
CA ASN A 175 14.00 -11.89 -17.81
C ASN A 175 12.87 -12.71 -18.45
N GLY A 176 11.86 -12.06 -18.99
CA GLY A 176 10.67 -12.71 -19.52
C GLY A 176 9.73 -13.28 -18.46
N ILE A 177 9.94 -13.02 -17.16
CA ILE A 177 9.13 -13.53 -16.07
C ILE A 177 8.32 -12.38 -15.46
N VAL A 178 7.01 -12.55 -15.38
CA VAL A 178 6.09 -11.57 -14.75
C VAL A 178 5.07 -12.25 -13.89
N GLY A 179 4.74 -11.62 -12.78
CA GLY A 179 3.59 -11.94 -11.96
C GLY A 179 2.58 -10.80 -11.99
N GLY A 180 1.31 -11.12 -11.81
CA GLY A 180 0.24 -10.16 -11.55
C GLY A 180 -0.56 -10.62 -10.34
N ALA A 181 -0.43 -9.94 -9.21
CA ALA A 181 -1.22 -10.20 -8.01
C ALA A 181 -2.40 -9.22 -7.96
N LEU A 182 -3.60 -9.72 -8.31
CA LEU A 182 -4.80 -8.88 -8.41
C LEU A 182 -5.82 -9.30 -7.35
N THR A 183 -6.21 -8.38 -6.50
CA THR A 183 -7.25 -8.62 -5.50
C THR A 183 -8.57 -8.03 -5.94
N LEU A 184 -9.58 -8.87 -5.98
CA LEU A 184 -10.96 -8.50 -6.27
C LEU A 184 -11.76 -8.47 -4.97
N LYS A 185 -12.58 -7.43 -4.83
CA LYS A 185 -13.72 -7.43 -3.93
C LYS A 185 -14.88 -8.09 -4.66
N LEU A 186 -15.48 -9.10 -4.05
CA LEU A 186 -16.60 -9.89 -4.53
C LEU A 186 -17.81 -9.62 -3.63
N GLN A 187 -18.92 -9.22 -4.22
CA GLN A 187 -20.13 -8.87 -3.46
C GLN A 187 -21.35 -9.59 -4.04
N LYS A 188 -22.18 -10.15 -3.15
CA LYS A 188 -23.49 -10.71 -3.51
C LYS A 188 -24.53 -10.32 -2.47
N GLU A 189 -25.78 -10.24 -2.89
CA GLU A 189 -26.89 -10.07 -1.95
C GLU A 189 -27.22 -11.44 -1.32
N GLU A 190 -27.20 -11.48 0.01
CA GLU A 190 -27.47 -12.68 0.80
C GLU A 190 -28.27 -12.31 2.04
N ASP A 191 -29.40 -12.94 2.28
CA ASP A 191 -30.25 -12.76 3.46
C ASP A 191 -30.60 -11.28 3.80
N GLY A 192 -30.73 -10.43 2.77
CA GLY A 192 -31.11 -9.03 2.91
C GLY A 192 -29.98 -8.06 3.22
N HIS A 193 -28.74 -8.53 3.20
CA HIS A 193 -27.52 -7.70 3.28
C HIS A 193 -26.55 -8.05 2.16
N THR A 194 -25.60 -7.17 1.89
CA THR A 194 -24.53 -7.41 0.91
C THR A 194 -23.38 -8.14 1.61
N ALA A 195 -23.20 -9.42 1.32
CA ALA A 195 -22.03 -10.17 1.75
C ALA A 195 -20.81 -9.76 0.91
N THR A 196 -19.70 -9.49 1.59
CA THR A 196 -18.45 -9.03 0.96
C THR A 196 -17.31 -10.00 1.28
N GLU A 197 -16.60 -10.42 0.27
CA GLU A 197 -15.40 -11.23 0.38
C GLU A 197 -14.29 -10.66 -0.53
N TYR A 198 -13.05 -10.97 -0.19
CA TYR A 198 -11.89 -10.56 -0.98
C TYR A 198 -11.14 -11.80 -1.43
N LYS A 199 -10.76 -11.80 -2.71
CA LYS A 199 -10.03 -12.91 -3.30
C LYS A 199 -8.89 -12.39 -4.15
N THR A 200 -7.69 -12.95 -3.95
CA THR A 200 -6.52 -12.60 -4.75
C THR A 200 -6.24 -13.67 -5.79
N TYR A 201 -5.98 -13.24 -7.00
CA TYR A 201 -5.52 -14.07 -8.13
C TYR A 201 -4.06 -13.74 -8.41
N TYR A 202 -3.22 -14.75 -8.51
CA TYR A 202 -1.84 -14.61 -8.92
C TYR A 202 -1.65 -15.21 -10.31
N LEU A 203 -1.39 -14.35 -11.28
CA LEU A 203 -1.15 -14.71 -12.67
C LEU A 203 0.37 -14.76 -12.89
N TYR A 204 0.89 -15.88 -13.33
CA TYR A 204 2.32 -16.06 -13.55
C TYR A 204 2.60 -16.44 -15.01
N TYR A 205 3.55 -15.75 -15.59
CA TYR A 205 4.01 -16.01 -16.94
C TYR A 205 5.53 -15.94 -17.00
N ASP A 206 6.14 -16.99 -17.57
CA ASP A 206 7.56 -17.11 -17.81
C ASP A 206 7.82 -17.41 -19.28
N ASN A 207 8.53 -16.53 -19.96
CA ASN A 207 8.95 -16.63 -21.35
C ASN A 207 10.48 -16.66 -21.47
N SER A 208 11.22 -16.77 -20.38
CA SER A 208 12.69 -16.77 -20.34
C SER A 208 13.32 -17.95 -21.08
N GLY A 209 12.61 -19.08 -21.14
CA GLY A 209 13.07 -20.33 -21.76
C GLY A 209 12.99 -20.37 -23.29
N GLY A 210 12.78 -19.24 -23.96
CA GLY A 210 12.71 -19.16 -25.43
C GLY A 210 11.50 -19.89 -26.02
N ASN A 211 11.63 -21.18 -26.32
CA ASN A 211 10.54 -21.94 -26.93
C ASN A 211 9.53 -22.56 -25.92
N VAL A 212 9.86 -22.55 -24.64
CA VAL A 212 9.01 -23.11 -23.59
C VAL A 212 8.46 -21.98 -22.74
N LYS A 213 7.19 -21.66 -22.97
CA LYS A 213 6.45 -20.65 -22.16
C LYS A 213 5.76 -21.36 -21.02
N THR A 214 6.03 -20.94 -19.81
CA THR A 214 5.31 -21.44 -18.62
C THR A 214 4.27 -20.42 -18.19
N LYS A 215 3.02 -20.85 -18.06
CA LYS A 215 1.94 -20.06 -17.51
C LYS A 215 1.23 -20.80 -16.39
N SER A 216 0.85 -20.12 -15.35
CA SER A 216 0.04 -20.66 -14.25
C SER A 216 -0.77 -19.57 -13.58
N ALA A 217 -1.95 -19.96 -13.08
CA ALA A 217 -2.80 -19.08 -12.31
C ALA A 217 -3.12 -19.74 -10.97
N TYR A 218 -3.21 -18.93 -9.93
CA TYR A 218 -3.51 -19.34 -8.57
C TYR A 218 -4.58 -18.43 -8.01
N GLU A 219 -5.37 -18.92 -7.07
CA GLU A 219 -6.30 -18.10 -6.29
C GLU A 219 -6.14 -18.40 -4.80
N MET A 220 -6.42 -17.42 -3.99
CA MET A 220 -6.56 -17.56 -2.56
C MET A 220 -7.68 -16.66 -2.05
N ASP A 221 -8.36 -17.11 -1.03
CA ASP A 221 -9.21 -16.24 -0.24
C ASP A 221 -8.32 -15.24 0.50
N ASP A 222 -8.83 -14.06 0.83
CA ASP A 222 -8.06 -12.97 1.41
C ASP A 222 -7.21 -12.12 0.43
N ILE A 223 -6.57 -11.10 0.99
CA ILE A 223 -5.74 -10.15 0.27
C ILE A 223 -4.28 -10.51 0.47
N PHE A 224 -3.58 -10.79 -0.61
CA PHE A 224 -2.13 -10.96 -0.58
C PHE A 224 -1.43 -9.61 -0.48
N LEU A 225 -0.67 -9.42 0.59
CA LEU A 225 0.01 -8.16 0.90
C LEU A 225 1.51 -8.37 1.05
N VAL A 226 2.28 -7.84 0.12
CA VAL A 226 3.75 -7.81 0.23
C VAL A 226 4.16 -6.48 0.79
N ARG A 227 4.92 -6.50 1.88
CA ARG A 227 5.31 -5.31 2.60
C ARG A 227 6.63 -5.49 3.32
N LYS A 228 7.57 -4.56 3.14
CA LYS A 228 8.85 -4.55 3.86
C LYS A 228 9.57 -5.91 3.85
N ASN A 229 9.62 -6.59 2.72
CA ASN A 229 10.18 -7.96 2.59
C ASN A 229 9.39 -9.06 3.31
N THR A 230 8.27 -8.76 3.91
CA THR A 230 7.37 -9.76 4.47
C THR A 230 6.21 -10.01 3.53
N PHE A 231 5.79 -11.25 3.51
CA PHE A 231 4.61 -11.69 2.76
C PHE A 231 3.50 -11.95 3.75
N ASN A 232 2.38 -11.32 3.52
CA ASN A 232 1.27 -11.33 4.47
C ASN A 232 -0.04 -11.62 3.75
N THR A 233 -1.01 -12.08 4.52
CA THR A 233 -2.43 -12.05 4.17
C THR A 233 -3.14 -10.99 4.99
N VAL A 234 -4.12 -10.32 4.38
CA VAL A 234 -5.05 -9.47 5.10
C VAL A 234 -6.43 -10.10 5.01
N THR A 235 -6.92 -10.58 6.13
CA THR A 235 -8.24 -11.23 6.24
C THR A 235 -9.28 -10.20 6.64
N TYR A 236 -10.34 -10.11 5.84
CA TYR A 236 -11.55 -9.38 6.17
C TYR A 236 -12.55 -10.32 6.82
N THR A 237 -13.06 -9.95 7.99
CA THR A 237 -14.15 -10.67 8.63
C THR A 237 -15.27 -9.72 8.97
N GLU A 238 -16.50 -10.14 8.72
CA GLU A 238 -17.71 -9.42 9.14
C GLU A 238 -18.68 -10.38 9.85
N ASP A 239 -19.37 -9.85 10.86
CA ASP A 239 -20.40 -10.55 11.62
C ASP A 239 -21.61 -9.64 11.79
N TRP A 240 -22.79 -10.19 11.47
CA TRP A 240 -24.07 -9.56 11.62
C TRP A 240 -24.86 -10.30 12.68
N ASN A 241 -24.85 -9.80 13.92
CA ASN A 241 -25.62 -10.37 15.03
C ASN A 241 -26.80 -9.47 15.39
N LYS A 242 -28.01 -9.87 15.01
CA LYS A 242 -29.26 -9.18 15.34
C LYS A 242 -29.18 -7.66 15.11
N GLU A 243 -28.90 -7.24 13.91
CA GLU A 243 -28.75 -5.84 13.50
C GLU A 243 -27.47 -5.13 14.01
N LYS A 244 -26.59 -5.84 14.70
CA LYS A 244 -25.29 -5.31 15.09
C LYS A 244 -24.22 -5.83 14.15
N TYR A 245 -23.51 -4.89 13.56
CA TYR A 245 -22.35 -5.19 12.72
C TYR A 245 -21.06 -5.17 13.53
N SER A 246 -20.16 -6.07 13.21
CA SER A 246 -18.76 -6.02 13.61
C SER A 246 -17.90 -6.46 12.43
N GLY A 247 -16.99 -5.61 11.99
CA GLY A 247 -16.07 -5.92 10.91
C GLY A 247 -14.64 -5.59 11.30
N ARG A 248 -13.68 -6.35 10.76
CA ARG A 248 -12.24 -6.15 11.02
C ARG A 248 -11.36 -6.58 9.87
N LEU A 249 -10.14 -6.07 9.86
CA LEU A 249 -9.05 -6.43 8.98
C LEU A 249 -7.85 -6.87 9.83
N ASP A 250 -7.45 -8.10 9.68
CA ASP A 250 -6.34 -8.73 10.40
C ASP A 250 -5.18 -9.02 9.45
N VAL A 251 -3.95 -8.71 9.87
CA VAL A 251 -2.73 -9.04 9.15
C VAL A 251 -2.08 -10.27 9.75
N THR A 252 -1.78 -11.24 8.90
CA THR A 252 -1.08 -12.48 9.25
C THR A 252 0.13 -12.63 8.34
N GLU A 253 1.32 -12.81 8.92
CA GLU A 253 2.54 -13.09 8.15
C GLU A 253 2.52 -14.55 7.66
N ILE A 254 2.89 -14.73 6.40
CA ILE A 254 3.05 -16.03 5.78
C ILE A 254 4.42 -16.58 6.20
N GLY A 255 4.42 -17.47 7.19
CA GLY A 255 5.63 -18.11 7.71
C GLY A 255 6.12 -19.28 6.85
N ASP A 256 7.22 -19.93 7.31
CA ASP A 256 7.72 -21.16 6.68
C ASP A 256 6.98 -22.43 7.16
N GLY A 257 6.10 -22.32 8.16
CA GLY A 257 5.24 -23.38 8.67
C GLY A 257 3.85 -23.39 8.06
N ASP A 258 3.05 -24.41 8.40
CA ASP A 258 1.66 -24.56 7.90
C ASP A 258 0.69 -23.52 8.46
N GLU A 259 1.04 -22.81 9.53
CA GLU A 259 0.23 -21.78 10.13
C GLU A 259 0.93 -20.41 10.04
N GLY A 260 0.23 -19.42 9.49
CA GLY A 260 0.71 -18.03 9.50
C GLY A 260 0.80 -17.47 10.92
N VAL A 261 1.63 -16.47 11.10
CA VAL A 261 1.77 -15.76 12.38
C VAL A 261 0.89 -14.51 12.37
N TYR A 262 -0.13 -14.48 13.23
CA TYR A 262 -0.93 -13.27 13.44
C TYR A 262 -0.02 -12.12 13.90
N LEU A 263 -0.10 -11.01 13.20
CA LEU A 263 0.69 -9.83 13.56
C LEU A 263 -0.14 -8.79 14.32
N TYR A 264 -1.18 -8.26 13.68
CA TYR A 264 -2.01 -7.19 14.26
C TYR A 264 -3.31 -6.96 13.48
N GLU A 265 -4.27 -6.32 14.15
CA GLU A 265 -5.49 -5.77 13.57
C GLU A 265 -5.20 -4.36 13.03
N ILE A 266 -5.42 -4.13 11.73
CA ILE A 266 -5.23 -2.80 11.12
C ILE A 266 -6.49 -1.95 11.18
N TYR A 267 -7.66 -2.58 11.21
CA TYR A 267 -8.93 -1.87 11.29
C TYR A 267 -10.01 -2.70 11.94
N LYS A 268 -10.88 -2.04 12.68
CA LYS A 268 -12.09 -2.60 13.29
C LYS A 268 -13.18 -1.56 13.33
N SER A 269 -14.41 -1.97 13.05
CA SER A 269 -15.58 -1.08 13.07
C SER A 269 -16.85 -1.79 13.51
N THR A 270 -17.72 -1.04 14.16
CA THR A 270 -19.12 -1.41 14.43
C THR A 270 -20.07 -0.79 13.40
N VAL A 271 -19.53 -0.05 12.42
CA VAL A 271 -20.25 0.48 11.27
C VAL A 271 -19.79 -0.32 10.05
N PRO A 272 -20.71 -0.81 9.22
CA PRO A 272 -20.37 -1.54 8.00
C PRO A 272 -19.36 -0.78 7.15
N PHE A 273 -18.34 -1.47 6.72
CA PHE A 273 -17.31 -0.92 5.84
C PHE A 273 -16.88 -1.91 4.78
N GLU A 274 -16.32 -1.40 3.72
CA GLU A 274 -15.69 -2.17 2.66
C GLU A 274 -14.37 -1.51 2.25
N LEU A 275 -13.38 -2.34 1.91
CA LEU A 275 -12.17 -1.86 1.27
C LEU A 275 -12.47 -1.42 -0.15
N THR A 276 -11.96 -0.26 -0.52
CA THR A 276 -12.05 0.27 -1.87
C THR A 276 -10.71 0.31 -2.58
N TYR A 277 -9.62 0.26 -1.81
CA TYR A 277 -8.23 0.25 -2.29
C TYR A 277 -7.30 -0.33 -1.22
N MET A 278 -6.21 -0.98 -1.65
CA MET A 278 -5.10 -1.39 -0.78
C MET A 278 -3.78 -1.39 -1.55
N SER A 279 -2.72 -0.92 -0.91
CA SER A 279 -1.32 -1.03 -1.34
C SER A 279 -0.45 -1.50 -0.19
N SER A 280 0.86 -1.56 -0.38
CA SER A 280 1.83 -1.91 0.67
C SER A 280 1.82 -0.95 1.86
N ASN A 281 1.43 0.32 1.66
CA ASN A 281 1.52 1.37 2.68
C ASN A 281 0.17 1.94 3.09
N TYR A 282 -0.84 1.89 2.22
CA TYR A 282 -2.12 2.56 2.42
C TYR A 282 -3.29 1.64 2.14
N TYR A 283 -4.41 1.92 2.78
CA TYR A 283 -5.70 1.36 2.41
C TYR A 283 -6.79 2.42 2.48
N SER A 284 -7.82 2.23 1.67
CA SER A 284 -9.01 3.06 1.66
C SER A 284 -10.24 2.25 1.98
N ILE A 285 -11.09 2.78 2.85
CA ILE A 285 -12.35 2.18 3.24
C ILE A 285 -13.50 3.13 2.95
N MET A 286 -14.65 2.55 2.72
CA MET A 286 -15.95 3.21 2.62
C MET A 286 -16.84 2.69 3.74
N LEU A 287 -17.28 3.57 4.63
CA LEU A 287 -18.23 3.25 5.70
C LEU A 287 -19.63 3.64 5.25
N THR A 288 -20.60 2.79 5.52
CA THR A 288 -22.00 3.02 5.16
C THR A 288 -22.87 2.97 6.43
N ASP A 289 -23.63 4.03 6.67
CA ASP A 289 -24.58 4.04 7.80
C ASP A 289 -25.75 3.08 7.53
N PRO A 290 -25.97 2.06 8.37
CA PRO A 290 -27.07 1.11 8.16
C PRO A 290 -28.46 1.75 8.15
N SER A 291 -28.63 2.85 8.89
CA SER A 291 -29.88 3.59 8.97
C SER A 291 -30.12 4.52 7.78
N ASN A 292 -29.06 4.91 7.08
CA ASN A 292 -29.12 5.78 5.91
C ASN A 292 -28.03 5.40 4.89
N LYS A 293 -28.36 4.50 3.97
CA LYS A 293 -27.43 4.00 2.94
C LYS A 293 -26.80 5.08 2.06
N ASN A 294 -27.36 6.28 2.04
CA ASN A 294 -26.79 7.41 1.30
C ASN A 294 -25.71 8.14 2.10
N LYS A 295 -25.61 7.91 3.41
CA LYS A 295 -24.57 8.47 4.26
C LYS A 295 -23.33 7.61 4.14
N ILE A 296 -22.43 8.04 3.29
CA ILE A 296 -21.16 7.37 3.02
C ILE A 296 -20.04 8.23 3.58
N ASP A 297 -19.10 7.59 4.28
CA ASP A 297 -17.91 8.20 4.81
C ASP A 297 -16.69 7.44 4.26
N TYR A 298 -15.79 8.16 3.61
CA TYR A 298 -14.56 7.60 3.07
C TYR A 298 -13.39 7.89 3.99
N ARG A 299 -12.44 6.95 4.11
CA ARG A 299 -11.20 7.12 4.88
C ARG A 299 -10.03 6.50 4.13
N ILE A 300 -8.92 7.23 4.05
CA ILE A 300 -7.62 6.68 3.65
C ILE A 300 -6.77 6.60 4.91
N ARG A 301 -6.10 5.48 5.11
CA ARG A 301 -5.27 5.22 6.28
C ARG A 301 -3.96 4.56 5.89
N THR A 302 -2.95 4.71 6.71
CA THR A 302 -1.71 3.94 6.55
C THR A 302 -1.89 2.54 7.16
N ILE A 303 -1.22 1.55 6.60
CA ILE A 303 -1.25 0.16 7.13
C ILE A 303 -0.69 0.09 8.57
N ASN A 304 0.17 1.03 8.95
CA ASN A 304 0.74 1.09 10.30
C ASN A 304 -0.12 1.84 11.33
N SER A 305 -1.17 2.53 10.88
CA SER A 305 -2.01 3.27 11.81
C SER A 305 -2.84 2.33 12.67
N SER A 306 -2.96 2.66 13.96
CA SER A 306 -3.93 2.03 14.84
C SER A 306 -5.34 2.55 14.53
N ASN A 307 -6.36 1.88 15.05
CA ASN A 307 -7.75 2.33 14.88
C ASN A 307 -8.03 3.71 15.52
N GLU A 308 -7.20 4.09 16.49
CA GLU A 308 -7.30 5.35 17.25
C GLU A 308 -6.62 6.52 16.50
N ASP A 309 -5.69 6.23 15.60
CA ASP A 309 -5.04 7.27 14.80
C ASP A 309 -6.04 7.92 13.84
N PRO A 310 -5.94 9.21 13.55
CA PRO A 310 -6.78 9.85 12.56
C PRO A 310 -6.50 9.26 11.17
N PRO A 311 -7.49 9.19 10.27
CA PRO A 311 -7.24 8.93 8.86
C PRO A 311 -6.42 10.07 8.26
N LEU A 312 -5.82 9.83 7.10
CA LEU A 312 -5.11 10.85 6.33
C LEU A 312 -6.09 11.87 5.78
N ASP A 313 -5.71 13.13 5.80
CA ASP A 313 -6.48 14.19 5.19
C ASP A 313 -5.99 14.53 3.76
N ILE A 314 -6.67 15.47 3.12
CA ILE A 314 -6.31 15.86 1.75
C ILE A 314 -4.95 16.57 1.68
N GLU A 315 -4.50 17.21 2.76
CA GLU A 315 -3.20 17.89 2.82
C GLU A 315 -2.07 16.87 2.92
N ASP A 316 -2.25 15.80 3.70
CA ASP A 316 -1.32 14.67 3.81
C ASP A 316 -1.10 13.98 2.45
N ILE A 317 -2.17 13.89 1.64
CA ILE A 317 -2.18 13.12 0.39
C ILE A 317 -1.81 13.97 -0.82
N ALA A 318 -2.35 15.18 -0.93
CA ALA A 318 -2.24 16.03 -2.12
C ALA A 318 -1.65 17.42 -1.81
N GLY A 319 -1.17 17.63 -0.60
CA GLY A 319 -0.56 18.88 -0.17
C GLY A 319 -1.50 20.09 -0.23
N PRO A 320 -0.96 21.32 -0.13
CA PRO A 320 -1.73 22.56 -0.15
C PRO A 320 -2.61 22.73 -1.40
N GLU A 321 -2.20 22.19 -2.55
CA GLU A 321 -2.99 22.24 -3.78
C GLU A 321 -4.26 21.38 -3.69
N GLY A 322 -4.21 20.26 -2.98
CA GLY A 322 -5.40 19.44 -2.69
C GLY A 322 -6.41 20.21 -1.84
N VAL A 323 -5.94 20.88 -0.79
CA VAL A 323 -6.77 21.74 0.07
C VAL A 323 -7.42 22.86 -0.74
N LYS A 324 -6.66 23.53 -1.62
CA LYS A 324 -7.15 24.59 -2.50
C LYS A 324 -8.23 24.05 -3.44
N PHE A 325 -7.99 22.89 -4.06
CA PHE A 325 -8.95 22.25 -4.96
C PHE A 325 -10.29 21.95 -4.26
N ILE A 326 -10.25 21.39 -3.07
CA ILE A 326 -11.45 21.12 -2.27
C ILE A 326 -12.21 22.44 -1.99
N LYS A 327 -11.51 23.50 -1.54
CA LYS A 327 -12.13 24.79 -1.28
C LYS A 327 -12.83 25.37 -2.53
N GLU A 328 -12.21 25.29 -3.69
CA GLU A 328 -12.79 25.73 -4.96
C GLU A 328 -14.01 24.89 -5.36
N LEU A 329 -13.92 23.55 -5.22
CA LEU A 329 -15.05 22.65 -5.45
C LEU A 329 -16.25 23.02 -4.59
N LEU A 330 -16.01 23.25 -3.30
CA LEU A 330 -17.03 23.66 -2.33
C LEU A 330 -17.68 25.01 -2.71
N GLY A 331 -16.88 25.95 -3.18
CA GLY A 331 -17.36 27.22 -3.70
C GLY A 331 -18.31 27.04 -4.88
N LYS A 332 -17.90 26.24 -5.87
CA LYS A 332 -18.71 25.94 -7.07
C LYS A 332 -20.01 25.21 -6.73
N GLU A 333 -19.98 24.28 -5.79
CA GLU A 333 -21.19 23.55 -5.37
C GLU A 333 -22.17 24.47 -4.61
N LYS A 334 -21.67 25.40 -3.78
CA LYS A 334 -22.49 26.45 -3.14
C LYS A 334 -23.16 27.36 -4.17
N GLU A 335 -22.43 27.76 -5.21
CA GLU A 335 -22.99 28.60 -6.30
C GLU A 335 -24.06 27.85 -7.10
N LYS A 336 -23.84 26.56 -7.43
CA LYS A 336 -24.81 25.74 -8.16
C LYS A 336 -26.11 25.57 -7.38
N ALA A 337 -26.03 25.41 -6.09
CA ALA A 337 -27.19 25.17 -5.24
C ALA A 337 -28.19 26.34 -5.23
N LYS A 338 -27.81 27.60 -5.62
CA LYS A 338 -28.64 28.82 -5.65
C LYS A 338 -29.63 28.96 -4.48
N ILE A 339 -29.46 28.18 -3.43
CA ILE A 339 -30.41 27.97 -2.35
C ILE A 339 -29.87 28.67 -1.12
N LYS A 340 -30.75 29.33 -0.37
CA LYS A 340 -30.50 29.90 0.94
C LYS A 340 -30.07 28.91 2.04
N THR A 341 -29.93 27.65 1.70
CA THR A 341 -29.48 26.58 2.60
C THR A 341 -27.98 26.58 2.69
N SER A 342 -27.46 26.62 3.89
CA SER A 342 -26.06 26.43 4.16
C SER A 342 -25.66 25.03 3.71
N ILE A 343 -24.94 24.92 2.60
CA ILE A 343 -24.26 23.67 2.25
C ILE A 343 -23.24 23.47 3.37
N LYS A 344 -23.60 22.64 4.34
CA LYS A 344 -22.64 22.14 5.30
C LYS A 344 -21.86 21.09 4.56
N VAL A 345 -20.85 21.52 3.84
CA VAL A 345 -19.81 20.59 3.46
C VAL A 345 -19.24 20.12 4.79
N ILE A 346 -19.18 18.82 5.00
CA ILE A 346 -18.31 18.33 6.04
C ILE A 346 -16.94 18.88 5.65
N THR A 347 -16.46 19.84 6.39
CA THR A 347 -15.08 20.32 6.37
C THR A 347 -14.18 19.27 7.04
N ASP A 348 -14.62 18.04 7.09
CA ASP A 348 -13.81 16.91 7.48
C ASP A 348 -12.96 16.55 6.26
N TYR A 349 -11.80 17.20 6.16
CA TYR A 349 -10.79 16.89 5.14
C TYR A 349 -10.35 15.43 5.16
N PHE A 350 -10.73 14.70 6.21
CA PHE A 350 -10.55 13.25 6.36
C PHE A 350 -11.57 12.42 5.59
N ASN A 351 -12.69 13.00 5.12
CA ASN A 351 -13.63 12.26 4.28
C ASN A 351 -13.11 12.19 2.85
N LEU A 352 -12.12 11.34 2.67
CA LEU A 352 -11.44 11.13 1.41
C LEU A 352 -11.22 9.64 1.20
N GLY A 353 -11.59 9.13 0.04
CA GLY A 353 -11.38 7.75 -0.35
C GLY A 353 -10.72 7.62 -1.71
N LEU A 354 -10.05 6.51 -1.92
CA LEU A 354 -9.52 6.09 -3.21
C LEU A 354 -10.36 4.92 -3.72
N VAL A 355 -10.94 5.08 -4.90
CA VAL A 355 -11.80 4.07 -5.54
C VAL A 355 -11.39 3.85 -6.98
N ARG A 356 -11.64 2.66 -7.47
CA ARG A 356 -11.40 2.36 -8.88
C ARG A 356 -12.66 2.58 -9.70
N LYS A 357 -12.53 3.33 -10.79
CA LYS A 357 -13.62 3.64 -11.71
C LYS A 357 -13.08 3.82 -13.12
N ASN A 358 -13.69 3.14 -14.09
CA ASN A 358 -13.37 3.28 -15.51
C ASN A 358 -11.87 3.11 -15.82
N GLY A 359 -11.26 2.07 -15.25
CA GLY A 359 -9.85 1.78 -15.47
C GLY A 359 -8.85 2.71 -14.78
N ALA A 360 -9.30 3.55 -13.87
CA ALA A 360 -8.44 4.50 -13.17
C ALA A 360 -8.76 4.60 -11.68
N TRP A 361 -7.76 4.87 -10.86
CA TRP A 361 -7.94 5.25 -9.46
C TRP A 361 -8.38 6.72 -9.38
N GLN A 362 -9.37 7.00 -8.57
CA GLN A 362 -9.95 8.33 -8.41
C GLN A 362 -10.23 8.61 -6.94
N PHE A 363 -9.96 9.84 -6.53
CA PHE A 363 -10.38 10.29 -5.19
C PHE A 363 -11.89 10.55 -5.17
N LYS A 364 -12.50 10.15 -4.06
CA LYS A 364 -13.90 10.43 -3.74
C LYS A 364 -14.06 11.11 -2.40
N THR A 365 -15.09 11.90 -2.29
CA THR A 365 -15.58 12.44 -1.02
C THR A 365 -17.10 12.42 -1.00
N SER A 366 -17.68 12.54 0.19
CA SER A 366 -19.12 12.67 0.34
C SER A 366 -19.46 14.11 0.74
N LEU A 367 -20.34 14.74 0.00
CA LEU A 367 -20.90 16.04 0.35
C LEU A 367 -22.20 15.89 1.12
N ILE A 368 -22.32 16.68 2.17
CA ILE A 368 -23.58 16.84 2.91
C ILE A 368 -24.20 18.16 2.50
N THR A 369 -25.46 18.09 2.08
CA THR A 369 -26.26 19.28 1.73
C THR A 369 -27.57 19.25 2.50
N GLY A 370 -28.02 20.39 2.99
CA GLY A 370 -29.27 20.53 3.71
C GLY A 370 -29.13 21.12 5.12
N GLU A 371 -30.24 21.32 5.79
CA GLU A 371 -30.32 21.81 7.16
C GLU A 371 -31.25 20.91 7.98
N ASN A 372 -30.91 20.68 9.25
CA ASN A 372 -31.71 19.92 10.20
C ASN A 372 -32.04 18.47 9.72
N GLU A 373 -33.32 18.17 9.54
CA GLU A 373 -33.82 16.84 9.14
C GLU A 373 -33.76 16.59 7.62
N ASP A 374 -33.58 17.65 6.80
CA ASP A 374 -33.51 17.58 5.33
C ASP A 374 -32.06 17.46 4.84
N ILE A 375 -31.29 16.56 5.45
CA ILE A 375 -29.91 16.31 5.06
C ILE A 375 -29.85 15.29 3.91
N THR A 376 -29.16 15.67 2.84
CA THR A 376 -28.84 14.77 1.72
C THR A 376 -27.34 14.54 1.62
N TYR A 377 -26.97 13.33 1.27
CA TYR A 377 -25.58 12.92 1.05
C TYR A 377 -25.37 12.65 -0.44
N ARG A 378 -24.28 13.11 -0.97
CA ARG A 378 -23.94 12.91 -2.38
C ARG A 378 -22.46 12.61 -2.54
N ASP A 379 -22.14 11.51 -3.17
CA ASP A 379 -20.81 11.15 -3.59
C ASP A 379 -20.32 12.07 -4.70
N ILE A 380 -19.06 12.50 -4.57
CA ILE A 380 -18.38 13.32 -5.57
C ILE A 380 -17.04 12.69 -5.91
N ASP A 381 -16.82 12.52 -7.21
CA ASP A 381 -15.51 12.20 -7.76
C ASP A 381 -14.66 13.48 -7.77
N LEU A 382 -13.47 13.41 -7.16
CA LEU A 382 -12.53 14.51 -7.17
C LEU A 382 -11.59 14.34 -8.37
N ASN A 383 -11.57 15.32 -9.26
CA ASN A 383 -10.64 15.33 -10.41
C ASN A 383 -9.24 15.78 -9.97
N LEU A 384 -8.72 15.14 -8.95
CA LEU A 384 -7.34 15.31 -8.48
C LEU A 384 -6.51 14.16 -9.04
N PRO A 385 -5.28 14.43 -9.52
CA PRO A 385 -4.37 13.37 -9.91
C PRO A 385 -3.99 12.54 -8.67
N VAL A 386 -4.07 11.23 -8.81
CA VAL A 386 -3.57 10.32 -7.77
C VAL A 386 -2.05 10.27 -7.91
N GLN A 387 -1.37 10.48 -6.80
CA GLN A 387 0.10 10.54 -6.78
C GLN A 387 0.72 9.14 -6.90
N ASN A 388 1.92 9.06 -7.46
CA ASN A 388 2.65 7.81 -7.67
C ASN A 388 3.04 7.09 -6.37
N ASN A 389 3.06 7.77 -5.23
CA ASN A 389 3.26 7.14 -3.93
C ASN A 389 2.05 6.32 -3.44
N LEU A 390 0.88 6.55 -4.03
CA LEU A 390 -0.33 5.77 -3.74
C LEU A 390 -0.52 4.62 -4.73
N ILE A 391 -0.26 4.86 -6.02
CA ILE A 391 -0.48 3.90 -7.10
C ILE A 391 0.79 3.71 -7.92
N THR A 392 1.00 2.50 -8.42
CA THR A 392 2.14 2.15 -9.27
C THR A 392 1.74 1.90 -10.73
N GLU A 393 0.46 1.69 -10.97
CA GLU A 393 -0.06 1.32 -12.29
C GLU A 393 -0.05 2.50 -13.26
N SER A 394 0.22 2.20 -14.50
CA SER A 394 0.17 3.20 -15.57
C SER A 394 -1.26 3.60 -15.94
N ALA A 395 -1.42 4.86 -16.34
CA ALA A 395 -2.69 5.37 -16.85
C ALA A 395 -3.10 4.69 -18.18
N LEU A 396 -4.40 4.69 -18.44
CA LEU A 396 -4.95 4.20 -19.71
C LEU A 396 -4.45 5.03 -20.90
N ASP A 397 -4.08 4.32 -21.98
CA ASP A 397 -3.70 4.98 -23.26
C ASP A 397 -4.93 5.32 -24.13
N LYS A 398 -6.02 4.57 -23.97
CA LYS A 398 -7.28 4.77 -24.67
C LYS A 398 -8.34 5.33 -23.74
N LYS A 399 -9.30 6.06 -24.31
CA LYS A 399 -10.47 6.49 -23.54
C LYS A 399 -11.32 5.30 -23.12
N TRP A 400 -11.86 5.35 -21.92
CA TRP A 400 -12.71 4.29 -21.38
C TRP A 400 -13.89 3.92 -22.29
N GLU A 401 -14.54 4.92 -22.88
CA GLU A 401 -15.68 4.74 -23.77
C GLU A 401 -15.32 3.93 -25.02
N ASP A 402 -14.10 4.09 -25.53
CA ASP A 402 -13.64 3.35 -26.72
C ASP A 402 -13.30 1.91 -26.33
N LEU A 403 -12.64 1.69 -25.18
CA LEU A 403 -12.39 0.36 -24.63
C LEU A 403 -13.70 -0.41 -24.37
N LYS A 404 -14.70 0.28 -23.85
CA LYS A 404 -16.03 -0.30 -23.59
C LYS A 404 -16.80 -0.64 -24.86
N LYS A 405 -16.61 0.10 -25.96
CA LYS A 405 -17.16 -0.25 -27.28
C LYS A 405 -16.50 -1.49 -27.87
N GLU A 406 -15.17 -1.59 -27.72
CA GLU A 406 -14.39 -2.76 -28.17
C GLU A 406 -14.76 -4.01 -27.36
N ASN A 407 -15.01 -3.85 -26.06
CA ASN A 407 -15.39 -4.94 -25.15
C ASN A 407 -16.57 -4.52 -24.26
N PRO A 408 -17.83 -4.79 -24.68
CA PRO A 408 -19.03 -4.41 -23.91
C PRO A 408 -19.10 -5.01 -22.51
N ASN A 409 -18.47 -6.18 -22.28
CA ASN A 409 -18.45 -6.87 -20.99
C ASN A 409 -17.32 -6.39 -20.06
N LEU A 410 -16.54 -5.40 -20.48
CA LEU A 410 -15.46 -4.83 -19.70
C LEU A 410 -15.97 -4.23 -18.39
N ILE A 411 -15.43 -4.69 -17.25
CA ILE A 411 -15.66 -4.10 -15.93
C ILE A 411 -14.49 -3.17 -15.58
N ASP A 412 -13.26 -3.64 -15.82
CA ASP A 412 -12.06 -2.89 -15.55
C ASP A 412 -10.89 -3.32 -16.44
N ILE A 413 -9.88 -2.48 -16.56
CA ILE A 413 -8.61 -2.79 -17.21
C ILE A 413 -7.49 -2.15 -16.42
N ILE A 414 -6.41 -2.88 -16.19
CA ILE A 414 -5.26 -2.39 -15.44
C ILE A 414 -3.97 -2.76 -16.15
N TYR A 415 -3.09 -1.77 -16.31
CA TYR A 415 -1.77 -1.93 -16.91
C TYR A 415 -0.71 -2.16 -15.84
N SER A 416 0.34 -2.92 -16.19
CA SER A 416 1.58 -2.93 -15.43
C SER A 416 2.25 -1.55 -15.45
N PRO A 417 3.13 -1.22 -14.50
CA PRO A 417 3.82 0.07 -14.45
C PRO A 417 4.49 0.45 -15.77
N GLU A 418 5.19 -0.48 -16.39
CA GLU A 418 5.91 -0.28 -17.67
C GLU A 418 5.03 -0.50 -18.91
N LYS A 419 3.72 -0.72 -18.73
CA LYS A 419 2.76 -0.99 -19.82
C LYS A 419 3.09 -2.21 -20.69
N ASN A 420 3.95 -3.10 -20.24
CA ASN A 420 4.29 -4.32 -21.00
C ASN A 420 3.16 -5.35 -20.95
N PHE A 421 2.35 -5.29 -19.92
CA PHE A 421 1.23 -6.20 -19.65
C PHE A 421 0.00 -5.45 -19.20
N TYR A 422 -1.15 -6.09 -19.38
CA TYR A 422 -2.39 -5.60 -18.81
C TYR A 422 -3.36 -6.75 -18.54
N VAL A 423 -4.29 -6.52 -17.63
CA VAL A 423 -5.37 -7.44 -17.33
C VAL A 423 -6.71 -6.76 -17.61
N ILE A 424 -7.58 -7.46 -18.29
CA ILE A 424 -8.99 -7.11 -18.48
C ILE A 424 -9.82 -7.89 -17.47
N LEU A 425 -10.64 -7.19 -16.69
CA LEU A 425 -11.67 -7.74 -15.84
C LEU A 425 -13.01 -7.65 -16.56
N THR A 426 -13.66 -8.80 -16.71
CA THR A 426 -15.04 -8.91 -17.24
C THR A 426 -15.96 -9.52 -16.18
N GLU A 427 -17.25 -9.65 -16.49
CA GLU A 427 -18.20 -10.33 -15.59
C GLU A 427 -17.83 -11.78 -15.28
N SER A 428 -17.09 -12.43 -16.16
CA SER A 428 -16.81 -13.87 -16.07
C SER A 428 -15.35 -14.26 -16.12
N HIS A 429 -14.44 -13.33 -16.41
CA HIS A 429 -13.02 -13.65 -16.58
C HIS A 429 -12.09 -12.53 -16.13
N LEU A 430 -10.90 -12.93 -15.66
CA LEU A 430 -9.65 -12.15 -15.73
C LEU A 430 -8.89 -12.61 -16.97
N ILE A 431 -8.53 -11.67 -17.84
CA ILE A 431 -7.83 -11.96 -19.09
C ILE A 431 -6.51 -11.21 -19.11
N PHE A 432 -5.41 -11.94 -19.15
CA PHE A 432 -4.05 -11.40 -19.09
C PHE A 432 -3.43 -11.32 -20.48
N TYR A 433 -2.92 -10.15 -20.83
CA TYR A 433 -2.29 -9.87 -22.11
C TYR A 433 -0.88 -9.33 -21.99
N ASN A 434 -0.06 -9.64 -22.98
CA ASN A 434 1.12 -8.85 -23.29
C ASN A 434 0.70 -7.74 -24.28
N ILE A 435 1.23 -6.52 -24.11
CA ILE A 435 0.86 -5.35 -24.95
C ILE A 435 1.16 -5.55 -26.45
N THR A 436 2.13 -6.39 -26.78
CA THR A 436 2.53 -6.67 -28.16
C THR A 436 1.79 -7.85 -28.79
N SER A 437 0.89 -8.51 -28.04
CA SER A 437 0.18 -9.69 -28.48
C SER A 437 -1.32 -9.38 -28.62
N GLU A 438 -1.92 -9.79 -29.73
CA GLU A 438 -3.37 -9.73 -29.92
C GLU A 438 -4.09 -10.86 -29.16
N GLU A 439 -3.37 -11.96 -28.88
CA GLU A 439 -3.90 -13.12 -28.19
C GLU A 439 -3.61 -13.03 -26.68
N PRO A 440 -4.55 -13.45 -25.82
CA PRO A 440 -4.32 -13.47 -24.40
C PRO A 440 -3.25 -14.49 -24.00
N ILE A 441 -2.44 -14.13 -23.01
CA ILE A 441 -1.51 -15.08 -22.38
C ILE A 441 -2.33 -16.17 -21.66
N MET A 442 -3.33 -15.77 -20.88
CA MET A 442 -4.22 -16.66 -20.17
C MET A 442 -5.56 -16.00 -19.84
N GLN A 443 -6.56 -16.84 -19.59
CA GLN A 443 -7.89 -16.42 -19.10
C GLN A 443 -8.23 -17.27 -17.87
N VAL A 444 -8.68 -16.61 -16.81
CA VAL A 444 -9.13 -17.23 -15.56
C VAL A 444 -10.62 -17.01 -15.44
N GLU A 445 -11.40 -18.08 -15.28
CA GLU A 445 -12.83 -18.00 -15.07
C GLU A 445 -13.16 -17.46 -13.67
N LEU A 446 -14.10 -16.54 -13.59
CA LEU A 446 -14.57 -15.92 -12.34
C LEU A 446 -16.02 -16.32 -12.04
N PRO A 447 -16.41 -16.43 -10.76
CA PRO A 447 -17.78 -16.70 -10.36
C PRO A 447 -18.70 -15.57 -10.82
N LYS A 448 -19.81 -15.92 -11.51
CA LYS A 448 -20.71 -14.96 -12.18
C LYS A 448 -21.69 -14.28 -11.23
N GLU A 449 -22.00 -14.93 -10.12
CA GLU A 449 -22.98 -14.49 -9.12
C GLU A 449 -22.54 -13.26 -8.32
N TYR A 450 -21.27 -12.89 -8.42
CA TYR A 450 -20.72 -11.75 -7.67
C TYR A 450 -20.59 -10.51 -8.54
N ASN A 451 -20.91 -9.37 -7.95
CA ASN A 451 -20.40 -8.08 -8.42
C ASN A 451 -18.92 -7.95 -8.05
N LYS A 452 -18.08 -7.55 -9.00
CA LYS A 452 -16.62 -7.57 -8.88
C LYS A 452 -16.04 -6.17 -8.99
N LYS A 453 -15.09 -5.86 -8.10
CA LYS A 453 -14.28 -4.64 -8.19
C LYS A 453 -12.84 -4.95 -7.89
N LEU A 454 -11.92 -4.44 -8.70
CA LEU A 454 -10.50 -4.47 -8.40
C LEU A 454 -10.18 -3.48 -7.27
N ILE A 455 -9.47 -3.94 -6.25
CA ILE A 455 -9.06 -3.11 -5.11
C ILE A 455 -7.54 -3.02 -4.96
N LYS A 456 -6.79 -3.94 -5.60
CA LYS A 456 -5.34 -4.00 -5.53
C LYS A 456 -4.77 -4.70 -6.76
N ALA A 457 -3.64 -4.20 -7.26
CA ALA A 457 -2.84 -4.90 -8.24
C ALA A 457 -1.34 -4.62 -7.99
N ASP A 458 -0.53 -5.67 -8.01
CA ASP A 458 0.91 -5.59 -7.94
C ASP A 458 1.52 -6.40 -9.06
N TRP A 459 2.69 -5.97 -9.56
CA TRP A 459 3.32 -6.52 -10.74
C TRP A 459 4.79 -6.90 -10.49
N PRO A 460 5.06 -7.97 -9.72
CA PRO A 460 6.43 -8.44 -9.57
C PRO A 460 6.97 -9.02 -10.87
N VAL A 461 8.25 -8.79 -11.14
CA VAL A 461 8.94 -9.29 -12.34
C VAL A 461 10.20 -10.07 -11.97
N GLY A 462 10.70 -10.86 -12.92
CA GLY A 462 11.92 -11.64 -12.75
C GLY A 462 11.88 -12.54 -11.51
N ASN A 463 12.96 -12.51 -10.74
CA ASN A 463 13.09 -13.30 -9.51
C ASN A 463 12.02 -12.96 -8.44
N ASN A 464 11.54 -11.71 -8.42
CA ASN A 464 10.48 -11.32 -7.51
C ASN A 464 9.16 -12.05 -7.85
N ALA A 465 8.85 -12.23 -9.14
CA ALA A 465 7.65 -12.97 -9.53
C ALA A 465 7.69 -14.43 -9.05
N ASP A 466 8.85 -15.09 -9.13
CA ASP A 466 9.02 -16.44 -8.59
C ASP A 466 8.91 -16.50 -7.07
N LEU A 467 9.54 -15.54 -6.40
CA LEU A 467 9.49 -15.42 -4.95
C LEU A 467 8.06 -15.23 -4.46
N TRP A 468 7.33 -14.28 -5.04
CA TRP A 468 5.93 -14.00 -4.69
C TRP A 468 5.03 -15.21 -4.97
N LYS A 469 5.23 -15.91 -6.09
CA LYS A 469 4.53 -17.16 -6.39
C LYS A 469 4.72 -18.20 -5.28
N GLY A 470 5.95 -18.35 -4.80
CA GLY A 470 6.29 -19.28 -3.72
C GLY A 470 5.52 -18.98 -2.44
N TYR A 471 5.51 -17.71 -2.00
CA TYR A 471 4.77 -17.30 -0.82
C TYR A 471 3.25 -17.31 -1.01
N PHE A 472 2.77 -16.98 -2.21
CA PHE A 472 1.35 -17.09 -2.55
C PHE A 472 0.84 -18.54 -2.41
N ILE A 473 1.62 -19.53 -2.85
CA ILE A 473 1.30 -20.93 -2.70
C ILE A 473 1.33 -21.35 -1.22
N LYS A 474 2.31 -20.88 -0.44
CA LYS A 474 2.39 -21.12 1.01
C LYS A 474 1.17 -20.54 1.76
N ALA A 475 0.66 -19.41 1.33
CA ALA A 475 -0.56 -18.80 1.87
C ALA A 475 -1.85 -19.50 1.49
N THR A 476 -1.81 -20.80 1.29
CA THR A 476 -2.96 -21.63 0.84
C THR A 476 -3.45 -21.32 -0.58
N GLY A 477 -2.62 -20.66 -1.39
CA GLY A 477 -2.92 -20.39 -2.79
C GLY A 477 -3.15 -21.70 -3.57
N THR A 478 -4.34 -21.85 -4.10
CA THR A 478 -4.72 -23.05 -4.87
C THR A 478 -4.40 -22.82 -6.34
N LYS A 479 -3.67 -23.75 -6.95
CA LYS A 479 -3.43 -23.71 -8.39
C LYS A 479 -4.72 -23.97 -9.15
N LEU A 480 -5.08 -23.03 -10.02
CA LEU A 480 -6.23 -23.19 -10.88
C LEU A 480 -5.94 -24.22 -11.97
N SER A 481 -6.81 -25.21 -12.10
CA SER A 481 -6.70 -26.27 -13.11
C SER A 481 -7.33 -25.91 -14.45
N LYS A 482 -8.17 -24.88 -14.46
CA LYS A 482 -8.91 -24.40 -15.62
C LYS A 482 -8.55 -22.94 -15.90
N PHE A 483 -7.48 -22.74 -16.65
CA PHE A 483 -7.21 -21.49 -17.35
C PHE A 483 -6.79 -21.83 -18.79
N GLN A 484 -7.32 -21.08 -19.74
CA GLN A 484 -7.03 -21.29 -21.16
C GLN A 484 -5.85 -20.43 -21.60
#